data_5c4c6391782e9de9dd06a5b0c05a5ec4
#
_entry.id   5c4c6391782e9de9dd06a5b0c05a5ec4
#
_cell.length_a   1.000
_cell.length_b   1.000
_cell.length_c   1.000
_cell.angle_alpha   90.00
_cell.angle_beta   90.00
_cell.angle_gamma   90.00
#
_symmetry.space_group_name_H-M   'P 1'
#
loop_
_entity.id
_entity.type
_entity.pdbx_description
1 polymer ?
#
loop_
_entity_poly.entity_id
_entity_poly.type
_entity_poly.pdbx_seq_one_letter_code
_entity_poly.pdbx_strand_id
1 'polypeptide(L)'
;AWQRLESAEVSLRFSPLAIEVGELVAHAPSGRLAIAEDGRLNIAEILKGRSDAPREGRSFQAAVQRLRIENGTLDFADRSLDEDFAVVVGGLSGAVTGLSTAAGNPARVQLAGRVAKYGAARIEGTVNLDEPKSLTNVTASLRNIDLAALTPYVVRFAGYRVQSGRLSAKLRYRVREGRLVGANDLVFEQIVLGEKVRRAGERDLPLELAVALLTDAQGRIDLDIPVRGDLNDPKFDLGGLVARAIGNVVQRVASAPFRALASLVGERGTDLDRVRFEPGSAGLGPPAQERVAGVAKALAARPQLAVTVQGGYDPEGDLAALRRDAARRAIARRAGYEGGAPLDFRDAKLLRAAEALFLARAGNLLDLIRLRADERPYGRLLFERLVAATPVEPGSAEALARARAEAVRAALLEHGVDAARVRLEGPASAQAAKDGVPTLLALDAERAASAGATGHRTGP
;
A
#
# COMPACT_ATOMS: atom_id res chain seq x y z
N ALA A 1 16.10 13.14 37.83
CA ALA A 1 16.88 14.21 38.45
C ALA A 1 16.33 15.57 38.02
N TRP A 2 16.74 16.66 38.68
CA TRP A 2 16.42 18.03 38.32
C TRP A 2 17.57 18.94 38.75
N GLN A 3 17.66 20.13 38.13
CA GLN A 3 18.67 21.12 38.53
C GLN A 3 18.15 21.97 39.70
N ARG A 4 16.89 22.43 39.62
CA ARG A 4 16.25 23.25 40.64
C ARG A 4 14.76 22.94 40.73
N LEU A 5 14.24 22.94 41.93
CA LEU A 5 12.82 22.79 42.21
C LEU A 5 12.37 23.98 43.02
N GLU A 6 11.37 24.72 42.56
CA GLU A 6 10.77 25.87 43.22
C GLU A 6 9.32 25.58 43.53
N SER A 7 8.89 25.91 44.74
CA SER A 7 7.50 25.79 45.13
C SER A 7 6.96 27.12 45.63
N ALA A 8 5.71 27.39 45.31
CA ALA A 8 4.96 28.52 45.80
C ALA A 8 3.65 28.04 46.40
N GLU A 9 3.12 28.81 47.38
CA GLU A 9 1.82 28.58 48.02
C GLU A 9 1.71 27.18 48.65
N VAL A 10 2.65 26.83 49.54
CA VAL A 10 2.62 25.56 50.24
C VAL A 10 1.74 25.69 51.51
N SER A 11 0.70 24.88 51.60
CA SER A 11 -0.16 24.75 52.76
C SER A 11 -0.06 23.35 53.38
N LEU A 12 0.00 23.32 54.73
CA LEU A 12 0.03 22.10 55.52
C LEU A 12 -1.20 22.03 56.40
N ARG A 13 -1.95 20.94 56.34
CA ARG A 13 -3.08 20.65 57.19
C ARG A 13 -2.78 19.41 58.03
N PHE A 14 -2.99 19.49 59.31
CA PHE A 14 -2.63 18.43 60.23
C PHE A 14 -3.77 17.46 60.58
N SER A 15 -5.02 17.81 60.25
CA SER A 15 -6.19 16.99 60.56
C SER A 15 -7.29 17.16 59.49
N PRO A 16 -7.40 16.23 58.54
CA PRO A 16 -6.47 15.13 58.19
C PRO A 16 -5.14 15.68 57.69
N LEU A 17 -4.07 14.88 57.80
CA LEU A 17 -2.74 15.27 57.31
C LEU A 17 -2.75 15.44 55.79
N ALA A 18 -2.56 16.68 55.33
CA ALA A 18 -2.52 16.99 53.90
C ALA A 18 -1.47 18.07 53.60
N ILE A 19 -0.84 17.95 52.45
CA ILE A 19 0.01 18.97 51.87
C ILE A 19 -0.57 19.40 50.52
N GLU A 20 -0.73 20.69 50.35
CA GLU A 20 -1.18 21.31 49.11
C GLU A 20 -0.12 22.30 48.62
N VAL A 21 0.29 22.16 47.36
CA VAL A 21 1.24 23.07 46.69
C VAL A 21 0.51 23.71 45.51
N GLY A 22 0.44 25.05 45.50
CA GLY A 22 -0.19 25.81 44.43
C GLY A 22 0.58 25.62 43.12
N GLU A 23 1.84 26.03 43.09
CA GLU A 23 2.70 25.81 41.94
C GLU A 23 4.04 25.17 42.33
N LEU A 24 4.46 24.20 41.57
CA LEU A 24 5.77 23.56 41.63
C LEU A 24 6.47 23.72 40.28
N VAL A 25 7.63 24.37 40.22
CA VAL A 25 8.40 24.56 39.02
C VAL A 25 9.62 23.67 39.05
N ALA A 26 9.76 22.78 38.06
CA ALA A 26 10.91 21.93 37.89
C ALA A 26 11.76 22.46 36.73
N HIS A 27 12.97 22.91 37.02
CA HIS A 27 13.94 23.40 36.07
C HIS A 27 14.87 22.27 35.64
N ALA A 28 14.96 22.05 34.32
CA ALA A 28 15.76 21.02 33.66
C ALA A 28 15.59 19.64 34.33
N PRO A 29 14.35 19.18 34.55
CA PRO A 29 14.18 17.82 35.06
C PRO A 29 14.60 16.81 34.01
N SER A 30 15.23 15.72 34.45
CA SER A 30 15.55 14.59 33.58
C SER A 30 14.86 13.31 34.07
N GLY A 31 14.28 12.59 33.11
CA GLY A 31 13.62 11.33 33.36
C GLY A 31 14.02 10.27 32.32
N ARG A 32 13.89 9.01 32.70
CA ARG A 32 14.11 7.87 31.79
C ARG A 32 12.87 7.00 31.76
N LEU A 33 12.35 6.80 30.58
CA LEU A 33 11.27 5.87 30.31
C LEU A 33 11.83 4.72 29.49
N ALA A 34 11.75 3.49 29.98
CA ALA A 34 12.29 2.32 29.28
C ALA A 34 11.26 1.19 29.24
N ILE A 35 11.16 0.57 28.08
CA ILE A 35 10.50 -0.73 27.89
C ILE A 35 11.61 -1.78 28.02
N ALA A 36 11.46 -2.71 28.95
CA ALA A 36 12.40 -3.81 29.16
C ALA A 36 12.21 -4.90 28.07
N GLU A 37 13.11 -5.87 28.02
CA GLU A 37 13.04 -7.00 27.08
C GLU A 37 11.72 -7.79 27.20
N ASP A 38 11.14 -7.85 28.40
CA ASP A 38 9.86 -8.50 28.66
C ASP A 38 8.62 -7.64 28.32
N GLY A 39 8.84 -6.45 27.71
CA GLY A 39 7.79 -5.51 27.31
C GLY A 39 7.22 -4.65 28.44
N ARG A 40 7.75 -4.72 29.65
CA ARG A 40 7.27 -3.92 30.78
C ARG A 40 7.90 -2.53 30.78
N LEU A 41 7.08 -1.54 31.11
CA LEU A 41 7.53 -0.17 31.36
C LEU A 41 8.11 -0.04 32.75
N ASN A 42 9.31 0.55 32.88
CA ASN A 42 9.98 0.79 34.17
C ASN A 42 9.13 1.64 35.15
N ILE A 43 8.29 2.53 34.65
CA ILE A 43 7.36 3.34 35.46
C ILE A 43 6.24 2.48 36.09
N ALA A 44 5.84 1.37 35.47
CA ALA A 44 4.78 0.51 36.01
C ALA A 44 5.18 -0.09 37.37
N GLU A 45 6.46 -0.32 37.63
CA GLU A 45 6.97 -0.81 38.93
C GLU A 45 6.93 0.29 40.00
N ILE A 46 7.21 1.54 39.64
CA ILE A 46 7.12 2.68 40.56
C ILE A 46 5.67 2.95 41.00
N LEU A 47 4.70 2.72 40.08
CA LEU A 47 3.28 2.90 40.35
C LEU A 47 2.68 1.70 41.10
N LYS A 48 3.15 0.48 40.89
CA LYS A 48 2.71 -0.72 41.62
C LYS A 48 3.11 -0.72 43.09
N GLY A 49 4.27 -0.22 43.43
CA GLY A 49 4.75 -0.13 44.81
C GLY A 49 3.87 0.73 45.74
N ARG A 50 2.88 1.42 45.18
CA ARG A 50 1.88 2.21 45.94
C ARG A 50 0.55 1.50 46.17
N SER A 51 0.23 0.43 45.42
CA SER A 51 -1.06 -0.26 45.45
C SER A 51 -1.16 -1.35 46.52
N ASP A 52 -0.03 -1.99 46.89
CA ASP A 52 -0.05 -3.22 47.69
C ASP A 52 0.25 -3.02 49.17
N ALA A 53 0.46 -1.80 49.63
CA ALA A 53 0.57 -1.53 51.07
C ALA A 53 -0.84 -1.49 51.70
N PRO A 54 -1.07 -2.25 52.78
CA PRO A 54 -2.35 -2.15 53.54
C PRO A 54 -2.58 -0.70 53.97
N ARG A 55 -3.71 -0.14 53.59
CA ARG A 55 -4.10 1.24 53.98
C ARG A 55 -4.60 1.29 55.43
N GLU A 56 -3.84 0.72 56.36
CA GLU A 56 -4.09 0.91 57.80
C GLU A 56 -3.23 2.06 58.32
N GLY A 57 -3.86 3.22 58.43
CA GLY A 57 -3.25 4.40 59.03
C GLY A 57 -3.44 5.66 58.18
N ARG A 58 -3.79 6.76 58.82
CA ARG A 58 -4.04 8.12 58.34
C ARG A 58 -3.61 8.38 56.91
N SER A 59 -4.57 8.44 55.98
CA SER A 59 -4.33 8.73 54.57
C SER A 59 -3.68 10.11 54.42
N PHE A 60 -2.38 10.15 54.16
CA PHE A 60 -1.67 11.38 53.79
C PHE A 60 -2.17 11.83 52.42
N GLN A 61 -2.70 13.03 52.35
CA GLN A 61 -3.14 13.63 51.08
C GLN A 61 -2.09 14.62 50.58
N ALA A 62 -1.65 14.46 49.32
CA ALA A 62 -0.77 15.42 48.67
C ALA A 62 -1.41 15.87 47.37
N ALA A 63 -1.42 17.19 47.16
CA ALA A 63 -1.91 17.78 45.92
C ALA A 63 -0.94 18.84 45.42
N VAL A 64 -0.71 18.85 44.09
CA VAL A 64 0.01 19.92 43.39
C VAL A 64 -0.96 20.46 42.34
N GLN A 65 -1.40 21.72 42.53
CA GLN A 65 -2.38 22.29 41.61
C GLN A 65 -1.77 22.46 40.22
N ARG A 66 -0.50 22.87 40.15
CA ARG A 66 0.23 23.04 38.90
C ARG A 66 1.70 22.64 39.05
N LEU A 67 2.13 21.62 38.28
CA LEU A 67 3.53 21.30 38.08
C LEU A 67 3.95 21.88 36.72
N ARG A 68 4.85 22.87 36.75
CA ARG A 68 5.44 23.46 35.55
C ARG A 68 6.80 22.84 35.29
N ILE A 69 7.01 22.40 34.05
CA ILE A 69 8.26 21.80 33.58
C ILE A 69 8.92 22.79 32.64
N GLU A 70 10.19 23.11 32.89
CA GLU A 70 10.99 24.02 32.05
C GLU A 70 12.30 23.33 31.62
N ASN A 71 12.50 23.26 30.32
CA ASN A 71 13.70 22.72 29.68
C ASN A 71 14.08 21.31 30.16
N GLY A 72 13.09 20.43 30.37
CA GLY A 72 13.30 19.04 30.78
C GLY A 72 13.89 18.17 29.66
N THR A 73 14.37 17.00 30.05
CA THR A 73 14.86 15.95 29.15
C THR A 73 14.21 14.63 29.52
N LEU A 74 13.71 13.91 28.50
CA LEU A 74 13.16 12.57 28.65
C LEU A 74 13.94 11.62 27.73
N ASP A 75 14.67 10.67 28.33
CA ASP A 75 15.31 9.57 27.62
C ASP A 75 14.30 8.44 27.49
N PHE A 76 13.92 8.10 26.24
CA PHE A 76 13.10 6.94 25.97
C PHE A 76 13.94 5.84 25.33
N ALA A 77 13.81 4.61 25.84
CA ALA A 77 14.44 3.42 25.26
C ALA A 77 13.43 2.26 25.18
N ASP A 78 13.51 1.48 24.11
CA ASP A 78 12.75 0.23 23.96
C ASP A 78 13.74 -0.92 23.66
N ARG A 79 13.87 -1.81 24.62
CA ARG A 79 14.74 -2.99 24.58
C ARG A 79 13.97 -4.27 24.28
N SER A 80 12.68 -4.17 24.05
CA SER A 80 11.84 -5.32 23.63
C SER A 80 12.00 -5.66 22.15
N LEU A 81 12.69 -4.78 21.40
CA LEU A 81 13.02 -4.96 20.00
C LEU A 81 14.36 -5.71 19.85
N ASP A 82 14.56 -6.39 18.72
CA ASP A 82 15.82 -7.10 18.44
C ASP A 82 17.01 -6.16 18.22
N GLU A 83 16.73 -4.94 17.77
CA GLU A 83 17.68 -3.82 17.74
C GLU A 83 17.14 -2.77 18.71
N ASP A 84 17.96 -2.37 19.70
CA ASP A 84 17.56 -1.37 20.70
C ASP A 84 17.15 -0.06 20.04
N PHE A 85 16.00 0.45 20.44
CA PHE A 85 15.56 1.79 20.06
C PHE A 85 15.78 2.76 21.21
N ALA A 86 16.36 3.92 20.93
CA ALA A 86 16.51 4.99 21.89
C ALA A 86 16.32 6.36 21.25
N VAL A 87 15.63 7.24 21.97
CA VAL A 87 15.40 8.63 21.54
C VAL A 87 15.35 9.57 22.74
N VAL A 88 15.88 10.76 22.54
CA VAL A 88 15.87 11.83 23.55
C VAL A 88 14.85 12.89 23.14
N VAL A 89 13.95 13.22 24.06
CA VAL A 89 13.07 14.38 23.96
C VAL A 89 13.65 15.49 24.84
N GLY A 90 14.23 16.49 24.21
CA GLY A 90 14.88 17.62 24.90
C GLY A 90 14.02 18.88 24.86
N GLY A 91 14.35 19.83 25.74
CA GLY A 91 13.62 21.09 25.86
C GLY A 91 12.15 20.89 26.23
N LEU A 92 11.85 19.80 26.96
CA LEU A 92 10.51 19.47 27.38
C LEU A 92 9.97 20.57 28.30
N SER A 93 8.85 21.17 27.91
CA SER A 93 8.26 22.29 28.61
C SER A 93 6.74 22.21 28.58
N GLY A 94 6.10 22.73 29.64
CA GLY A 94 4.66 22.72 29.76
C GLY A 94 4.19 22.57 31.19
N ALA A 95 2.98 22.05 31.38
CA ALA A 95 2.41 21.90 32.71
C ALA A 95 1.57 20.63 32.87
N VAL A 96 1.55 20.11 34.08
CA VAL A 96 0.59 19.12 34.57
C VAL A 96 -0.21 19.75 35.69
N THR A 97 -1.53 19.76 35.56
CA THR A 97 -2.43 20.36 36.58
C THR A 97 -3.32 19.30 37.22
N GLY A 98 -3.68 19.51 38.48
CA GLY A 98 -4.58 18.61 39.20
C GLY A 98 -3.91 17.32 39.68
N LEU A 99 -2.60 17.35 39.93
CA LEU A 99 -1.89 16.22 40.55
C LEU A 99 -2.40 16.04 41.99
N SER A 100 -2.89 14.85 42.30
CA SER A 100 -3.42 14.56 43.65
C SER A 100 -3.26 13.08 43.97
N THR A 101 -2.98 12.77 45.24
CA THR A 101 -3.05 11.41 45.78
C THR A 101 -4.49 10.99 46.13
N ALA A 102 -5.46 11.93 46.10
CA ALA A 102 -6.87 11.62 46.28
C ALA A 102 -7.43 10.88 45.06
N ALA A 103 -8.11 9.76 45.32
CA ALA A 103 -8.65 8.92 44.26
C ALA A 103 -9.67 9.69 43.39
N GLY A 104 -9.68 9.38 42.08
CA GLY A 104 -10.70 9.86 41.17
C GLY A 104 -10.47 11.27 40.57
N ASN A 105 -9.37 11.96 40.92
CA ASN A 105 -9.03 13.27 40.36
C ASN A 105 -8.17 13.13 39.09
N PRO A 106 -8.69 13.43 37.88
CA PRO A 106 -7.89 13.34 36.67
C PRO A 106 -6.93 14.54 36.56
N ALA A 107 -5.66 14.25 36.33
CA ALA A 107 -4.66 15.26 36.00
C ALA A 107 -4.76 15.64 34.52
N ARG A 108 -4.59 16.95 34.24
CA ARG A 108 -4.46 17.43 32.86
C ARG A 108 -2.99 17.65 32.53
N VAL A 109 -2.58 17.09 31.40
CA VAL A 109 -1.20 17.13 30.90
C VAL A 109 -1.15 17.99 29.63
N GLN A 110 -0.19 18.91 29.56
CA GLN A 110 0.15 19.68 28.36
C GLN A 110 1.64 19.87 28.31
N LEU A 111 2.33 19.04 27.52
CA LEU A 111 3.78 19.05 27.38
C LEU A 111 4.17 19.10 25.92
N ALA A 112 5.27 19.80 25.62
CA ALA A 112 5.86 19.84 24.29
C ALA A 112 7.39 19.79 24.41
N GLY A 113 8.05 19.18 23.43
CA GLY A 113 9.49 19.04 23.38
C GLY A 113 10.01 18.74 21.98
N ARG A 114 11.33 18.73 21.81
CA ARG A 114 12.00 18.40 20.57
C ARG A 114 12.44 16.94 20.60
N VAL A 115 12.18 16.21 19.52
CA VAL A 115 12.59 14.82 19.35
C VAL A 115 13.82 14.81 18.43
N ALA A 116 14.92 14.32 18.92
CA ALA A 116 16.20 14.34 18.22
C ALA A 116 16.54 15.76 17.68
N LYS A 117 17.03 15.86 16.45
CA LYS A 117 17.51 17.13 15.88
C LYS A 117 16.38 18.02 15.30
N TYR A 118 15.41 17.41 14.64
CA TYR A 118 14.41 18.13 13.82
C TYR A 118 12.96 17.82 14.15
N GLY A 119 12.72 16.78 14.96
CA GLY A 119 11.39 16.36 15.33
C GLY A 119 10.81 17.21 16.44
N ALA A 120 9.49 17.26 16.53
CA ALA A 120 8.74 17.86 17.61
C ALA A 120 7.68 16.88 18.13
N ALA A 121 7.48 16.89 19.44
CA ALA A 121 6.44 16.12 20.11
C ALA A 121 5.61 17.05 21.01
N ARG A 122 4.30 16.83 21.02
CA ARG A 122 3.35 17.45 21.96
C ARG A 122 2.42 16.37 22.46
N ILE A 123 2.15 16.40 23.76
CA ILE A 123 1.11 15.59 24.38
C ILE A 123 0.17 16.50 25.16
N GLU A 124 -1.11 16.30 25.00
CA GLU A 124 -2.16 17.00 25.74
C GLU A 124 -3.30 16.05 26.07
N GLY A 125 -3.93 16.26 27.21
CA GLY A 125 -5.06 15.44 27.60
C GLY A 125 -5.29 15.35 29.08
N THR A 126 -6.06 14.34 29.47
CA THR A 126 -6.47 14.07 30.83
C THR A 126 -6.22 12.61 31.17
N VAL A 127 -5.61 12.36 32.32
CA VAL A 127 -5.28 11.01 32.81
C VAL A 127 -5.62 10.90 34.27
N ASN A 128 -6.33 9.88 34.68
CA ASN A 128 -6.42 9.51 36.08
C ASN A 128 -5.13 8.79 36.49
N LEU A 129 -4.26 9.47 37.22
CA LEU A 129 -2.94 8.94 37.56
C LEU A 129 -2.98 7.80 38.57
N ASP A 130 -4.02 7.76 39.42
CA ASP A 130 -4.25 6.68 40.38
C ASP A 130 -4.72 5.42 39.69
N GLU A 131 -5.59 5.58 38.70
CA GLU A 131 -6.14 4.46 37.89
C GLU A 131 -6.24 4.84 36.41
N PRO A 132 -5.13 4.78 35.64
CA PRO A 132 -5.11 5.19 34.23
C PRO A 132 -6.09 4.40 33.34
N LYS A 133 -6.44 3.17 33.73
CA LYS A 133 -7.41 2.34 33.02
C LYS A 133 -8.85 2.81 33.20
N SER A 134 -9.16 3.55 34.29
CA SER A 134 -10.49 4.08 34.49
C SER A 134 -10.80 5.24 33.55
N LEU A 135 -9.84 6.17 33.41
CA LEU A 135 -9.96 7.35 32.56
C LEU A 135 -8.60 7.79 32.01
N THR A 136 -8.44 7.69 30.71
CA THR A 136 -7.37 8.36 29.97
C THR A 136 -7.95 8.93 28.68
N ASN A 137 -7.67 10.19 28.38
CA ASN A 137 -8.04 10.83 27.12
C ASN A 137 -6.89 11.72 26.69
N VAL A 138 -6.01 11.22 25.83
CA VAL A 138 -4.78 11.89 25.43
C VAL A 138 -4.68 12.01 23.92
N THR A 139 -4.11 13.12 23.49
CA THR A 139 -3.67 13.35 22.10
C THR A 139 -2.17 13.58 22.12
N ALA A 140 -1.44 12.76 21.37
CA ALA A 140 -0.03 12.97 21.09
C ALA A 140 0.14 13.39 19.63
N SER A 141 0.92 14.44 19.40
CA SER A 141 1.25 14.92 18.05
C SER A 141 2.76 14.86 17.87
N LEU A 142 3.18 14.15 16.86
CA LEU A 142 4.57 14.05 16.42
C LEU A 142 4.69 14.74 15.06
N ARG A 143 5.73 15.52 14.86
CA ARG A 143 5.99 16.19 13.60
C ARG A 143 7.44 16.01 13.18
N ASN A 144 7.64 15.76 11.90
CA ASN A 144 8.96 15.70 11.28
C ASN A 144 9.93 14.73 11.97
N ILE A 145 9.42 13.55 12.37
CA ILE A 145 10.24 12.49 12.97
C ILE A 145 11.02 11.78 11.86
N ASP A 146 12.30 11.57 12.06
CA ASP A 146 13.15 10.83 11.13
C ASP A 146 12.75 9.35 11.13
N LEU A 147 12.30 8.85 9.98
CA LEU A 147 11.90 7.45 9.84
C LEU A 147 13.08 6.48 9.92
N ALA A 148 14.28 6.89 9.53
CA ALA A 148 15.47 6.05 9.65
C ALA A 148 15.74 5.70 11.12
N ALA A 149 15.48 6.63 12.04
CA ALA A 149 15.58 6.37 13.47
C ALA A 149 14.56 5.33 13.99
N LEU A 150 13.44 5.13 13.28
CA LEU A 150 12.41 4.14 13.62
C LEU A 150 12.65 2.77 12.97
N THR A 151 13.80 2.56 12.31
CA THR A 151 14.16 1.29 11.67
C THR A 151 13.95 0.07 12.58
N PRO A 152 14.32 0.06 13.88
CA PRO A 152 14.09 -1.10 14.74
C PRO A 152 12.63 -1.56 14.77
N TYR A 153 11.69 -0.63 14.80
CA TYR A 153 10.25 -0.93 14.73
C TYR A 153 9.84 -1.44 13.34
N VAL A 154 10.33 -0.81 12.27
CA VAL A 154 9.98 -1.22 10.90
C VAL A 154 10.54 -2.60 10.58
N VAL A 155 11.75 -2.91 11.01
CA VAL A 155 12.34 -4.25 10.91
C VAL A 155 11.51 -5.27 11.68
N ARG A 156 11.14 -4.96 12.93
CA ARG A 156 10.34 -5.86 13.78
C ARG A 156 8.98 -6.19 13.20
N PHE A 157 8.29 -5.21 12.58
CA PHE A 157 6.89 -5.37 12.20
C PHE A 157 6.66 -5.52 10.69
N ALA A 158 7.60 -5.10 9.87
CA ALA A 158 7.47 -5.11 8.41
C ALA A 158 8.64 -5.77 7.67
N GLY A 159 9.73 -6.12 8.37
CA GLY A 159 10.87 -6.83 7.78
C GLY A 159 11.71 -5.98 6.82
N TYR A 160 11.72 -4.65 6.98
CA TYR A 160 12.51 -3.75 6.15
C TYR A 160 13.25 -2.72 6.98
N ARG A 161 14.47 -2.38 6.55
CA ARG A 161 15.14 -1.17 7.02
C ARG A 161 14.53 0.05 6.36
N VAL A 162 14.66 1.21 6.96
CA VAL A 162 14.29 2.48 6.37
C VAL A 162 15.56 3.27 6.08
N GLN A 163 15.76 3.67 4.84
CA GLN A 163 16.90 4.48 4.44
C GLN A 163 16.67 5.96 4.74
N SER A 164 15.47 6.47 4.45
CA SER A 164 15.09 7.86 4.70
C SER A 164 13.58 8.03 4.71
N GLY A 165 13.14 9.18 5.16
CA GLY A 165 11.75 9.61 5.18
C GLY A 165 11.41 10.38 6.44
N ARG A 166 10.21 10.97 6.47
CA ARG A 166 9.68 11.72 7.61
C ARG A 166 8.33 11.16 8.01
N LEU A 167 8.08 11.17 9.33
CA LEU A 167 6.79 10.81 9.90
C LEU A 167 6.22 12.00 10.65
N SER A 168 4.97 12.33 10.35
CA SER A 168 4.11 13.13 11.21
C SER A 168 2.93 12.27 11.66
N ALA A 169 2.60 12.32 12.94
CA ALA A 169 1.55 11.49 13.51
C ALA A 169 0.67 12.29 14.48
N LYS A 170 -0.63 12.04 14.43
CA LYS A 170 -1.57 12.49 15.44
C LYS A 170 -2.28 11.27 16.02
N LEU A 171 -1.96 10.98 17.27
CA LEU A 171 -2.41 9.80 17.98
C LEU A 171 -3.44 10.24 19.03
N ARG A 172 -4.67 9.78 18.91
CA ARG A 172 -5.74 10.07 19.84
C ARG A 172 -6.16 8.80 20.55
N TYR A 173 -5.96 8.74 21.85
CA TYR A 173 -6.30 7.57 22.66
C TYR A 173 -7.29 7.93 23.77
N ARG A 174 -8.33 7.14 23.86
CA ARG A 174 -9.32 7.21 24.94
C ARG A 174 -9.45 5.85 25.61
N VAL A 175 -9.28 5.85 26.91
CA VAL A 175 -9.52 4.68 27.76
C VAL A 175 -10.63 5.00 28.71
N ARG A 176 -11.59 4.10 28.82
CA ARG A 176 -12.64 4.11 29.85
C ARG A 176 -12.87 2.68 30.33
N GLU A 177 -12.79 2.45 31.64
CA GLU A 177 -13.02 1.15 32.25
C GLU A 177 -12.21 0.00 31.58
N GLY A 178 -10.93 0.28 31.27
CA GLY A 178 -10.04 -0.64 30.58
C GLY A 178 -10.24 -0.74 29.06
N ARG A 179 -11.30 -0.19 28.49
CA ARG A 179 -11.54 -0.22 27.05
C ARG A 179 -10.81 0.90 26.35
N LEU A 180 -9.88 0.52 25.47
CA LEU A 180 -9.10 1.44 24.64
C LEU A 180 -9.77 1.64 23.27
N VAL A 181 -9.95 2.89 22.90
CA VAL A 181 -10.27 3.32 21.53
C VAL A 181 -9.24 4.34 21.11
N GLY A 182 -8.58 4.09 19.98
CA GLY A 182 -7.56 4.98 19.42
C GLY A 182 -7.79 5.24 17.94
N ALA A 183 -7.32 6.39 17.48
CA ALA A 183 -7.20 6.78 16.08
C ALA A 183 -5.80 7.33 15.86
N ASN A 184 -5.13 6.80 14.85
CA ASN A 184 -3.77 7.17 14.48
C ASN A 184 -3.76 7.72 13.07
N ASP A 185 -3.68 9.04 12.92
CA ASP A 185 -3.49 9.70 11.63
C ASP A 185 -1.97 9.78 11.40
N LEU A 186 -1.47 9.05 10.42
CA LEU A 186 -0.05 8.94 10.09
C LEU A 186 0.20 9.50 8.70
N VAL A 187 1.13 10.43 8.60
CA VAL A 187 1.61 11.00 7.34
C VAL A 187 3.08 10.67 7.18
N PHE A 188 3.39 9.88 6.16
CA PHE A 188 4.77 9.59 5.78
C PHE A 188 5.12 10.43 4.55
N GLU A 189 6.31 11.00 4.55
CA GLU A 189 6.80 11.85 3.46
C GLU A 189 8.16 11.32 3.00
N GLN A 190 8.33 11.19 1.68
CA GLN A 190 9.57 10.80 1.02
C GLN A 190 10.20 9.53 1.61
N ILE A 191 9.35 8.51 1.87
CA ILE A 191 9.83 7.24 2.40
C ILE A 191 10.66 6.48 1.35
N VAL A 192 11.87 6.09 1.74
CA VAL A 192 12.74 5.22 0.97
C VAL A 192 13.02 3.99 1.83
N LEU A 193 12.58 2.83 1.33
CA LEU A 193 12.88 1.55 1.96
C LEU A 193 14.33 1.16 1.67
N GLY A 194 14.98 0.59 2.67
CA GLY A 194 16.29 0.00 2.58
C GLY A 194 16.21 -1.52 2.35
N GLU A 195 17.19 -2.23 2.86
CA GLU A 195 17.30 -3.68 2.71
C GLU A 195 16.15 -4.42 3.40
N LYS A 196 15.68 -5.48 2.75
CA LYS A 196 14.74 -6.43 3.31
C LYS A 196 15.46 -7.36 4.29
N VAL A 197 15.03 -7.36 5.54
CA VAL A 197 15.55 -8.23 6.59
C VAL A 197 14.68 -9.48 6.66
N ARG A 198 15.21 -10.62 6.21
CA ARG A 198 14.50 -11.90 6.27
C ARG A 198 14.64 -12.53 7.66
N ARG A 199 13.52 -12.92 8.26
CA ARG A 199 13.46 -13.67 9.50
C ARG A 199 12.72 -14.98 9.30
N ALA A 200 13.18 -16.03 9.96
CA ALA A 200 12.49 -17.31 9.93
C ALA A 200 11.13 -17.21 10.63
N GLY A 201 10.06 -17.61 9.93
CA GLY A 201 8.70 -17.65 10.46
C GLY A 201 7.89 -16.35 10.33
N GLU A 202 8.45 -15.27 9.79
CA GLU A 202 7.70 -14.03 9.54
C GLU A 202 6.98 -14.05 8.17
N ARG A 203 5.80 -13.40 8.13
CA ARG A 203 5.06 -13.24 6.88
C ARG A 203 5.83 -12.31 5.94
N ASP A 204 6.04 -12.76 4.72
CA ASP A 204 6.60 -11.91 3.67
C ASP A 204 5.57 -10.86 3.24
N LEU A 205 5.67 -9.66 3.78
CA LEU A 205 4.80 -8.56 3.40
C LEU A 205 5.39 -7.85 2.17
N PRO A 206 4.63 -7.69 1.09
CA PRO A 206 5.06 -6.97 -0.11
C PRO A 206 5.02 -5.44 0.13
N LEU A 207 5.88 -4.97 1.06
CA LEU A 207 5.86 -3.59 1.54
C LEU A 207 6.26 -2.61 0.43
N GLU A 208 7.18 -2.99 -0.46
CA GLU A 208 7.59 -2.15 -1.61
C GLU A 208 6.41 -1.80 -2.50
N LEU A 209 5.62 -2.80 -2.89
CA LEU A 209 4.41 -2.58 -3.69
C LEU A 209 3.36 -1.77 -2.91
N ALA A 210 3.18 -2.05 -1.62
CA ALA A 210 2.22 -1.31 -0.80
C ALA A 210 2.62 0.17 -0.66
N VAL A 211 3.91 0.45 -0.44
CA VAL A 211 4.43 1.84 -0.39
C VAL A 211 4.22 2.52 -1.74
N ALA A 212 4.57 1.87 -2.86
CA ALA A 212 4.39 2.43 -4.18
C ALA A 212 2.91 2.73 -4.52
N LEU A 213 1.98 1.86 -4.09
CA LEU A 213 0.54 2.05 -4.28
C LEU A 213 -0.04 3.19 -3.42
N LEU A 214 0.47 3.34 -2.20
CA LEU A 214 -0.03 4.34 -1.26
C LEU A 214 0.59 5.72 -1.46
N THR A 215 1.82 5.80 -1.99
CA THR A 215 2.53 7.06 -2.22
C THR A 215 1.87 7.86 -3.34
N ASP A 216 1.43 9.08 -3.02
CA ASP A 216 0.87 10.02 -3.98
C ASP A 216 1.93 10.72 -4.83
N ALA A 217 1.49 11.58 -5.75
CA ALA A 217 2.37 12.35 -6.65
C ALA A 217 3.29 13.33 -5.92
N GLN A 218 3.00 13.67 -4.67
CA GLN A 218 3.81 14.52 -3.80
C GLN A 218 4.80 13.73 -2.93
N GLY A 219 4.82 12.40 -3.06
CA GLY A 219 5.67 11.51 -2.26
C GLY A 219 5.14 11.29 -0.84
N ARG A 220 3.83 11.44 -0.63
CA ARG A 220 3.16 11.28 0.68
C ARG A 220 2.31 10.03 0.74
N ILE A 221 2.25 9.46 1.94
CA ILE A 221 1.32 8.39 2.30
C ILE A 221 0.52 8.86 3.50
N ASP A 222 -0.79 8.96 3.37
CA ASP A 222 -1.71 9.28 4.46
C ASP A 222 -2.46 8.02 4.91
N LEU A 223 -2.30 7.65 6.19
CA LEU A 223 -2.96 6.48 6.76
C LEU A 223 -3.76 6.88 8.00
N ASP A 224 -5.02 6.47 8.04
CA ASP A 224 -5.85 6.49 9.24
C ASP A 224 -5.99 5.06 9.77
N ILE A 225 -5.43 4.83 10.97
CA ILE A 225 -5.36 3.49 11.57
C ILE A 225 -6.10 3.49 12.90
N PRO A 226 -7.37 3.08 12.90
CA PRO A 226 -8.12 2.91 14.13
C PRO A 226 -7.61 1.68 14.90
N VAL A 227 -7.51 1.81 16.22
CA VAL A 227 -7.17 0.73 17.13
C VAL A 227 -8.22 0.59 18.23
N ARG A 228 -8.47 -0.64 18.65
CA ARG A 228 -9.37 -0.95 19.76
C ARG A 228 -8.80 -2.11 20.54
N GLY A 229 -8.88 -2.03 21.88
CA GLY A 229 -8.37 -3.09 22.74
C GLY A 229 -8.97 -3.07 24.13
N ASP A 230 -8.68 -4.11 24.91
CA ASP A 230 -9.03 -4.22 26.32
C ASP A 230 -7.74 -4.28 27.15
N LEU A 231 -7.48 -3.22 27.91
CA LEU A 231 -6.32 -3.11 28.80
C LEU A 231 -6.41 -4.04 30.02
N ASN A 232 -7.58 -4.66 30.26
CA ASN A 232 -7.76 -5.63 31.32
C ASN A 232 -7.31 -7.04 30.90
N ASP A 233 -7.17 -7.27 29.59
CA ASP A 233 -6.58 -8.50 29.06
C ASP A 233 -5.08 -8.56 29.43
N PRO A 234 -4.62 -9.57 30.18
CA PRO A 234 -3.20 -9.73 30.52
C PRO A 234 -2.28 -9.87 29.30
N LYS A 235 -2.83 -10.28 28.16
CA LYS A 235 -2.12 -10.44 26.86
C LYS A 235 -2.18 -9.20 25.98
N PHE A 236 -2.73 -8.08 26.52
CA PHE A 236 -2.83 -6.87 25.74
C PHE A 236 -1.45 -6.30 25.39
N ASP A 237 -1.21 -6.17 24.09
CA ASP A 237 0.00 -5.60 23.52
C ASP A 237 -0.39 -4.51 22.51
N LEU A 238 -0.18 -3.25 22.90
CA LEU A 238 -0.51 -2.09 22.06
C LEU A 238 0.37 -2.05 20.81
N GLY A 239 1.66 -2.35 20.94
CA GLY A 239 2.59 -2.35 19.83
C GLY A 239 2.21 -3.37 18.77
N GLY A 240 1.96 -4.61 19.19
CA GLY A 240 1.48 -5.66 18.31
C GLY A 240 0.09 -5.39 17.72
N LEU A 241 -0.79 -4.67 18.44
CA LEU A 241 -2.10 -4.26 17.91
C LEU A 241 -1.94 -3.27 16.75
N VAL A 242 -1.12 -2.24 16.94
CA VAL A 242 -0.82 -1.24 15.89
C VAL A 242 -0.10 -1.90 14.71
N ALA A 243 0.87 -2.76 14.97
CA ALA A 243 1.59 -3.50 13.93
C ALA A 243 0.67 -4.40 13.10
N ARG A 244 -0.23 -5.13 13.74
CA ARG A 244 -1.25 -5.93 13.03
C ARG A 244 -2.17 -5.05 12.17
N ALA A 245 -2.57 -3.89 12.67
CA ALA A 245 -3.41 -2.96 11.93
C ALA A 245 -2.69 -2.44 10.67
N ILE A 246 -1.42 -2.04 10.77
CA ILE A 246 -0.58 -1.65 9.63
C ILE A 246 -0.39 -2.82 8.67
N GLY A 247 -0.03 -4.01 9.17
CA GLY A 247 0.14 -5.22 8.36
C GLY A 247 -1.12 -5.58 7.56
N ASN A 248 -2.31 -5.40 8.14
CA ASN A 248 -3.58 -5.62 7.46
C ASN A 248 -3.81 -4.60 6.31
N VAL A 249 -3.39 -3.34 6.48
CA VAL A 249 -3.45 -2.33 5.41
C VAL A 249 -2.53 -2.74 4.27
N VAL A 250 -1.27 -3.05 4.56
CA VAL A 250 -0.27 -3.51 3.58
C VAL A 250 -0.77 -4.73 2.81
N GLN A 251 -1.25 -5.76 3.52
CA GLN A 251 -1.74 -6.97 2.90
C GLN A 251 -2.97 -6.73 2.02
N ARG A 252 -3.92 -5.91 2.48
CA ARG A 252 -5.13 -5.57 1.70
C ARG A 252 -4.80 -4.86 0.41
N VAL A 253 -3.91 -3.88 0.46
CA VAL A 253 -3.48 -3.10 -0.70
C VAL A 253 -2.72 -3.97 -1.69
N ALA A 254 -1.80 -4.79 -1.21
CA ALA A 254 -0.98 -5.65 -2.05
C ALA A 254 -1.70 -6.88 -2.60
N SER A 255 -2.74 -7.39 -1.91
CA SER A 255 -3.51 -8.57 -2.39
C SER A 255 -4.47 -8.26 -3.54
N ALA A 256 -4.85 -6.99 -3.73
CA ALA A 256 -5.71 -6.56 -4.82
C ALA A 256 -5.29 -5.19 -5.34
N PRO A 257 -4.09 -5.08 -5.94
CA PRO A 257 -3.45 -3.81 -6.22
C PRO A 257 -4.27 -2.94 -7.19
N PHE A 258 -4.86 -3.53 -8.21
CA PHE A 258 -5.71 -2.79 -9.16
C PHE A 258 -7.01 -2.28 -8.52
N ARG A 259 -7.61 -3.02 -7.59
CA ARG A 259 -8.80 -2.54 -6.86
C ARG A 259 -8.43 -1.39 -5.91
N ALA A 260 -7.30 -1.51 -5.23
CA ALA A 260 -6.79 -0.43 -4.40
C ALA A 260 -6.53 0.82 -5.25
N LEU A 261 -5.86 0.67 -6.38
CA LEU A 261 -5.55 1.75 -7.31
C LEU A 261 -6.83 2.40 -7.89
N ALA A 262 -7.79 1.62 -8.38
CA ALA A 262 -9.07 2.10 -8.90
C ALA A 262 -9.85 2.90 -7.84
N SER A 263 -9.86 2.44 -6.58
CA SER A 263 -10.53 3.14 -5.49
C SER A 263 -9.90 4.50 -5.17
N LEU A 264 -8.57 4.61 -5.30
CA LEU A 264 -7.82 5.85 -5.05
C LEU A 264 -8.03 6.92 -6.13
N VAL A 265 -8.28 6.50 -7.38
CA VAL A 265 -8.55 7.42 -8.51
C VAL A 265 -10.04 7.64 -8.78
N GLY A 266 -10.92 7.08 -7.94
CA GLY A 266 -12.36 7.27 -8.03
C GLY A 266 -13.07 6.35 -9.04
N GLU A 267 -12.39 5.38 -9.62
CA GLU A 267 -12.92 4.42 -10.59
C GLU A 267 -13.34 3.10 -9.91
N ARG A 268 -14.41 3.17 -9.12
CA ARG A 268 -14.91 1.99 -8.39
C ARG A 268 -15.60 1.01 -9.36
N GLY A 269 -15.24 -0.27 -9.24
CA GLY A 269 -15.89 -1.36 -9.99
C GLY A 269 -15.29 -1.66 -11.35
N THR A 270 -14.19 -1.03 -11.75
CA THR A 270 -13.51 -1.29 -13.02
C THR A 270 -12.39 -2.32 -12.85
N ASP A 271 -12.43 -3.42 -13.61
CA ASP A 271 -11.34 -4.39 -13.68
C ASP A 271 -10.17 -3.81 -14.50
N LEU A 272 -9.25 -3.15 -13.84
CA LEU A 272 -8.07 -2.55 -14.47
C LEU A 272 -6.91 -3.56 -14.68
N ASP A 273 -7.06 -4.79 -14.19
CA ASP A 273 -6.02 -5.83 -14.26
C ASP A 273 -5.90 -6.52 -15.62
N ARG A 274 -6.80 -6.21 -16.57
CA ARG A 274 -6.83 -6.84 -17.89
C ARG A 274 -7.41 -5.95 -18.96
N VAL A 275 -6.83 -6.02 -20.15
CA VAL A 275 -7.33 -5.39 -21.39
C VAL A 275 -7.77 -6.50 -22.34
N ARG A 276 -8.97 -6.41 -22.92
CA ARG A 276 -9.53 -7.46 -23.77
C ARG A 276 -9.50 -7.08 -25.23
N PHE A 277 -9.20 -8.07 -26.05
CA PHE A 277 -9.10 -7.94 -27.49
C PHE A 277 -10.08 -8.89 -28.20
N GLU A 278 -10.57 -8.47 -29.35
CA GLU A 278 -11.30 -9.38 -30.22
C GLU A 278 -10.41 -10.53 -30.69
N PRO A 279 -10.95 -11.75 -30.85
CA PRO A 279 -10.19 -12.86 -31.40
C PRO A 279 -9.57 -12.51 -32.76
N GLY A 280 -8.27 -12.82 -32.91
CA GLY A 280 -7.49 -12.56 -34.12
C GLY A 280 -7.08 -11.10 -34.32
N SER A 281 -7.41 -10.18 -33.40
CA SER A 281 -7.09 -8.75 -33.47
C SER A 281 -6.13 -8.31 -32.36
N ALA A 282 -5.24 -7.37 -32.67
CA ALA A 282 -4.43 -6.61 -31.72
C ALA A 282 -4.88 -5.13 -31.65
N GLY A 283 -5.98 -4.77 -32.31
CA GLY A 283 -6.57 -3.42 -32.27
C GLY A 283 -7.29 -3.16 -30.94
N LEU A 284 -7.03 -2.02 -30.34
CA LEU A 284 -7.74 -1.56 -29.13
C LEU A 284 -9.11 -1.00 -29.55
N GLY A 285 -10.16 -1.74 -29.25
CA GLY A 285 -11.53 -1.24 -29.36
C GLY A 285 -11.85 -0.20 -28.26
N PRO A 286 -12.97 0.54 -28.37
CA PRO A 286 -13.31 1.61 -27.43
C PRO A 286 -13.29 1.20 -25.95
N PRO A 287 -13.84 0.04 -25.53
CA PRO A 287 -13.77 -0.38 -24.13
C PRO A 287 -12.35 -0.68 -23.64
N ALA A 288 -11.47 -1.15 -24.55
CA ALA A 288 -10.07 -1.39 -24.25
C ALA A 288 -9.29 -0.08 -24.10
N GLN A 289 -9.57 0.91 -24.96
CA GLN A 289 -8.98 2.24 -24.87
C GLN A 289 -9.36 2.95 -23.57
N GLU A 290 -10.63 2.94 -23.17
CA GLU A 290 -11.09 3.50 -21.90
C GLU A 290 -10.35 2.85 -20.70
N ARG A 291 -10.16 1.55 -20.75
CA ARG A 291 -9.48 0.82 -19.69
C ARG A 291 -7.99 1.19 -19.60
N VAL A 292 -7.31 1.29 -20.75
CA VAL A 292 -5.90 1.75 -20.81
C VAL A 292 -5.78 3.18 -20.30
N ALA A 293 -6.71 4.08 -20.66
CA ALA A 293 -6.74 5.45 -20.16
C ALA A 293 -6.92 5.49 -18.62
N GLY A 294 -7.80 4.63 -18.07
CA GLY A 294 -7.98 4.48 -16.62
C GLY A 294 -6.70 4.02 -15.92
N VAL A 295 -5.98 3.03 -16.50
CA VAL A 295 -4.67 2.58 -15.99
C VAL A 295 -3.63 3.70 -16.04
N ALA A 296 -3.55 4.44 -17.15
CA ALA A 296 -2.61 5.55 -17.31
C ALA A 296 -2.86 6.66 -16.27
N LYS A 297 -4.11 7.06 -16.07
CA LYS A 297 -4.52 8.02 -15.04
C LYS A 297 -4.12 7.55 -13.64
N ALA A 298 -4.31 6.29 -13.36
CA ALA A 298 -3.95 5.68 -12.09
C ALA A 298 -2.43 5.66 -11.87
N LEU A 299 -1.64 5.32 -12.90
CA LEU A 299 -0.19 5.37 -12.87
C LEU A 299 0.36 6.81 -12.74
N ALA A 300 -0.31 7.79 -13.33
CA ALA A 300 0.04 9.21 -13.17
C ALA A 300 -0.12 9.67 -11.71
N ALA A 301 -1.18 9.19 -11.02
CA ALA A 301 -1.41 9.48 -9.61
C ALA A 301 -0.44 8.74 -8.67
N ARG A 302 0.30 7.74 -9.16
CA ARG A 302 1.22 6.88 -8.37
C ARG A 302 2.56 6.71 -9.10
N PRO A 303 3.47 7.70 -8.99
CA PRO A 303 4.72 7.72 -9.77
C PRO A 303 5.66 6.54 -9.49
N GLN A 304 5.57 5.94 -8.30
CA GLN A 304 6.42 4.81 -7.89
C GLN A 304 5.91 3.44 -8.39
N LEU A 305 4.82 3.40 -9.17
CA LEU A 305 4.32 2.16 -9.76
C LEU A 305 4.83 1.96 -11.18
N ALA A 306 5.19 0.73 -11.48
CA ALA A 306 5.40 0.22 -12.83
C ALA A 306 4.29 -0.79 -13.18
N VAL A 307 4.01 -0.96 -14.47
CA VAL A 307 3.05 -1.95 -14.98
C VAL A 307 3.78 -2.93 -15.88
N THR A 308 3.53 -4.21 -15.65
CA THR A 308 3.96 -5.30 -16.55
C THR A 308 2.77 -5.74 -17.38
N VAL A 309 2.93 -5.79 -18.69
CA VAL A 309 1.91 -6.15 -19.67
C VAL A 309 2.26 -7.52 -20.26
N GLN A 310 1.39 -8.50 -20.03
CA GLN A 310 1.53 -9.86 -20.58
C GLN A 310 0.44 -10.10 -21.62
N GLY A 311 0.84 -10.18 -22.89
CA GLY A 311 -0.09 -10.45 -23.99
C GLY A 311 -0.67 -11.85 -23.90
N GLY A 312 -2.00 -11.95 -23.94
CA GLY A 312 -2.71 -13.21 -23.97
C GLY A 312 -3.12 -13.64 -25.39
N TYR A 313 -3.18 -14.95 -25.62
CA TYR A 313 -3.76 -15.55 -26.81
C TYR A 313 -4.63 -16.75 -26.47
N ASP A 314 -5.72 -16.91 -27.23
CA ASP A 314 -6.57 -18.10 -27.18
C ASP A 314 -6.14 -19.07 -28.29
N PRO A 315 -5.61 -20.27 -27.95
CA PRO A 315 -5.13 -21.20 -28.92
C PRO A 315 -6.16 -21.64 -29.97
N GLU A 316 -7.44 -21.69 -29.63
CA GLU A 316 -8.49 -22.08 -30.55
C GLU A 316 -9.13 -20.87 -31.23
N GLY A 317 -9.59 -19.90 -30.47
CA GLY A 317 -10.33 -18.73 -30.96
C GLY A 317 -9.48 -17.82 -31.83
N ASP A 318 -8.25 -17.49 -31.40
CA ASP A 318 -7.36 -16.64 -32.17
C ASP A 318 -6.87 -17.32 -33.45
N LEU A 319 -6.52 -18.61 -33.40
CA LEU A 319 -6.11 -19.34 -34.61
C LEU A 319 -7.25 -19.47 -35.61
N ALA A 320 -8.48 -19.70 -35.14
CA ALA A 320 -9.67 -19.71 -36.00
C ALA A 320 -9.93 -18.36 -36.66
N ALA A 321 -9.78 -17.27 -35.91
CA ALA A 321 -9.91 -15.92 -36.41
C ALA A 321 -8.81 -15.55 -37.39
N LEU A 322 -7.56 -15.88 -37.11
CA LEU A 322 -6.41 -15.68 -38.01
C LEU A 322 -6.55 -16.45 -39.32
N ARG A 323 -7.02 -17.71 -39.26
CA ARG A 323 -7.32 -18.50 -40.47
C ARG A 323 -8.42 -17.84 -41.30
N ARG A 324 -9.48 -17.40 -40.67
CA ARG A 324 -10.59 -16.71 -41.34
C ARG A 324 -10.12 -15.44 -42.02
N ASP A 325 -9.30 -14.65 -41.33
CA ASP A 325 -8.77 -13.42 -41.90
C ASP A 325 -7.73 -13.66 -43.01
N ALA A 326 -6.87 -14.68 -42.88
CA ALA A 326 -5.95 -15.10 -43.93
C ALA A 326 -6.69 -15.60 -45.18
N ALA A 327 -7.75 -16.40 -45.03
CA ALA A 327 -8.60 -16.82 -46.13
C ALA A 327 -9.28 -15.62 -46.81
N ARG A 328 -9.82 -14.69 -46.04
CA ARG A 328 -10.43 -13.44 -46.55
C ARG A 328 -9.44 -12.64 -47.40
N ARG A 329 -8.25 -12.37 -46.85
CA ARG A 329 -7.20 -11.66 -47.60
C ARG A 329 -6.74 -12.39 -48.86
N ALA A 330 -6.66 -13.70 -48.82
CA ALA A 330 -6.27 -14.50 -50.00
C ALA A 330 -7.32 -14.39 -51.10
N ILE A 331 -8.61 -14.47 -50.78
CA ILE A 331 -9.71 -14.31 -51.74
C ILE A 331 -9.71 -12.89 -52.34
N ALA A 332 -9.63 -11.85 -51.48
CA ALA A 332 -9.62 -10.45 -51.91
C ALA A 332 -8.43 -10.18 -52.88
N ARG A 333 -7.20 -10.56 -52.51
CA ARG A 333 -6.02 -10.38 -53.35
C ARG A 333 -6.15 -11.08 -54.70
N ARG A 334 -6.67 -12.33 -54.73
CA ARG A 334 -6.87 -13.07 -55.97
C ARG A 334 -7.95 -12.46 -56.85
N ALA A 335 -8.93 -11.80 -56.27
CA ALA A 335 -9.98 -11.07 -56.98
C ALA A 335 -9.55 -9.65 -57.45
N GLY A 336 -8.33 -9.22 -57.10
CA GLY A 336 -7.79 -7.89 -57.41
C GLY A 336 -8.31 -6.76 -56.52
N TYR A 337 -8.78 -7.09 -55.31
CA TYR A 337 -9.18 -6.08 -54.30
C TYR A 337 -8.02 -5.85 -53.33
N GLU A 338 -7.75 -4.56 -53.06
CA GLU A 338 -6.86 -4.13 -51.99
C GLU A 338 -7.65 -3.87 -50.72
N GLY A 339 -7.16 -4.40 -49.59
CA GLY A 339 -7.71 -4.15 -48.27
C GLY A 339 -8.72 -5.18 -47.77
N GLY A 340 -9.15 -5.01 -46.51
CA GLY A 340 -10.01 -5.92 -45.73
C GLY A 340 -11.51 -5.78 -45.96
N ALA A 341 -11.96 -5.46 -47.18
CA ALA A 341 -13.40 -5.32 -47.51
C ALA A 341 -14.18 -6.60 -47.13
N PRO A 342 -15.42 -6.49 -46.70
CA PRO A 342 -16.29 -7.64 -46.47
C PRO A 342 -16.44 -8.46 -47.72
N LEU A 343 -16.34 -9.80 -47.62
CA LEU A 343 -16.58 -10.68 -48.75
C LEU A 343 -18.06 -10.77 -49.06
N ASP A 344 -18.49 -10.15 -50.16
CA ASP A 344 -19.83 -10.38 -50.72
C ASP A 344 -19.71 -11.38 -51.88
N PHE A 345 -20.13 -12.60 -51.67
CA PHE A 345 -20.12 -13.66 -52.67
C PHE A 345 -21.19 -13.51 -53.77
N ARG A 346 -21.98 -12.42 -53.76
CA ARG A 346 -22.77 -11.98 -54.92
C ARG A 346 -21.87 -11.39 -56.00
N ASP A 347 -20.69 -10.90 -55.62
CA ASP A 347 -19.67 -10.49 -56.58
C ASP A 347 -19.00 -11.72 -57.24
N ALA A 348 -19.21 -11.82 -58.52
CA ALA A 348 -18.72 -12.93 -59.35
C ALA A 348 -17.15 -13.02 -59.37
N LYS A 349 -16.43 -11.91 -59.13
CA LYS A 349 -14.97 -11.92 -59.03
C LYS A 349 -14.53 -12.58 -57.72
N LEU A 350 -15.16 -12.23 -56.60
CA LEU A 350 -14.87 -12.83 -55.31
C LEU A 350 -15.22 -14.32 -55.28
N LEU A 351 -16.36 -14.69 -55.84
CA LEU A 351 -16.79 -16.08 -55.95
C LEU A 351 -15.81 -16.93 -56.76
N ARG A 352 -15.42 -16.48 -57.98
CA ARG A 352 -14.42 -17.16 -58.80
C ARG A 352 -13.07 -17.27 -58.16
N ALA A 353 -12.65 -16.21 -57.44
CA ALA A 353 -11.40 -16.23 -56.69
C ALA A 353 -11.41 -17.29 -55.58
N ALA A 354 -12.54 -17.39 -54.85
CA ALA A 354 -12.73 -18.39 -53.79
C ALA A 354 -12.76 -19.82 -54.38
N GLU A 355 -13.49 -20.06 -55.46
CA GLU A 355 -13.50 -21.36 -56.16
C GLU A 355 -12.12 -21.80 -56.63
N ALA A 356 -11.33 -20.89 -57.21
CA ALA A 356 -10.01 -21.15 -57.67
C ALA A 356 -9.03 -21.46 -56.51
N LEU A 357 -9.18 -20.77 -55.37
CA LEU A 357 -8.41 -21.06 -54.15
C LEU A 357 -8.82 -22.39 -53.53
N PHE A 358 -10.10 -22.75 -53.57
CA PHE A 358 -10.59 -24.03 -53.07
C PHE A 358 -10.02 -25.19 -53.86
N LEU A 359 -10.05 -25.14 -55.19
CA LEU A 359 -9.45 -26.15 -56.04
C LEU A 359 -7.94 -26.30 -55.85
N ALA A 360 -7.28 -25.20 -55.49
CA ALA A 360 -5.81 -25.23 -55.27
C ALA A 360 -5.42 -25.76 -53.89
N ARG A 361 -6.31 -25.73 -52.87
CA ARG A 361 -5.94 -25.95 -51.46
C ARG A 361 -6.84 -26.90 -50.68
N ALA A 362 -8.11 -27.01 -51.01
CA ALA A 362 -9.13 -27.53 -50.09
C ALA A 362 -9.95 -28.69 -50.64
N GLY A 363 -9.98 -28.91 -51.97
CA GLY A 363 -10.81 -29.92 -52.57
C GLY A 363 -10.68 -30.01 -54.09
N ASN A 364 -11.60 -30.71 -54.71
CA ASN A 364 -11.64 -30.95 -56.15
C ASN A 364 -12.97 -30.48 -56.77
N LEU A 365 -13.14 -30.64 -58.07
CA LEU A 365 -14.34 -30.22 -58.81
C LEU A 365 -15.61 -30.90 -58.28
N LEU A 366 -15.53 -32.18 -57.92
CA LEU A 366 -16.68 -32.93 -57.38
C LEU A 366 -17.14 -32.34 -56.03
N ASP A 367 -16.20 -31.89 -55.21
CA ASP A 367 -16.52 -31.23 -53.94
C ASP A 367 -17.21 -29.87 -54.15
N LEU A 368 -16.78 -29.10 -55.17
CA LEU A 368 -17.53 -27.86 -55.56
C LEU A 368 -18.95 -28.15 -56.00
N ILE A 369 -19.17 -29.23 -56.79
CA ILE A 369 -20.50 -29.61 -57.21
C ILE A 369 -21.35 -30.01 -56.01
N ARG A 370 -20.82 -30.77 -55.06
CA ARG A 370 -21.51 -31.13 -53.81
C ARG A 370 -21.86 -29.90 -52.95
N LEU A 371 -20.92 -28.95 -52.81
CA LEU A 371 -21.17 -27.72 -52.10
C LEU A 371 -22.25 -26.85 -52.71
N ARG A 372 -22.39 -26.87 -54.09
CA ARG A 372 -23.46 -26.15 -54.76
C ARG A 372 -24.85 -26.81 -54.62
N ALA A 373 -24.86 -28.12 -54.36
CA ALA A 373 -26.10 -28.88 -54.15
C ALA A 373 -26.61 -28.82 -52.71
N ASP A 374 -25.85 -28.21 -51.78
CA ASP A 374 -26.24 -28.05 -50.35
C ASP A 374 -27.31 -26.93 -50.23
N GLU A 375 -28.23 -27.08 -49.30
CA GLU A 375 -29.30 -26.11 -49.05
C GLU A 375 -28.82 -24.76 -48.45
N ARG A 376 -27.62 -24.77 -47.88
CA ARG A 376 -26.97 -23.59 -47.29
C ARG A 376 -26.36 -22.69 -48.36
N PRO A 377 -26.22 -21.36 -48.09
CA PRO A 377 -25.62 -20.45 -49.09
C PRO A 377 -24.22 -20.90 -49.52
N TYR A 378 -24.04 -21.19 -50.81
CA TYR A 378 -22.84 -21.76 -51.42
C TYR A 378 -21.58 -20.98 -51.07
N GLY A 379 -21.60 -19.66 -51.20
CA GLY A 379 -20.43 -18.83 -50.91
C GLY A 379 -19.95 -18.95 -49.44
N ARG A 380 -20.89 -19.14 -48.50
CA ARG A 380 -20.59 -19.34 -47.09
C ARG A 380 -19.94 -20.69 -46.86
N LEU A 381 -20.48 -21.76 -47.41
CA LEU A 381 -19.91 -23.10 -47.29
C LEU A 381 -18.49 -23.18 -47.90
N LEU A 382 -18.33 -22.57 -49.07
CA LEU A 382 -17.04 -22.47 -49.74
C LEU A 382 -16.01 -21.75 -48.87
N PHE A 383 -16.42 -20.64 -48.27
CA PHE A 383 -15.55 -19.89 -47.35
C PHE A 383 -15.18 -20.69 -46.09
N GLU A 384 -16.13 -21.36 -45.45
CA GLU A 384 -15.89 -22.21 -44.29
C GLU A 384 -14.88 -23.33 -44.59
N ARG A 385 -14.97 -23.96 -45.78
CA ARG A 385 -14.01 -24.98 -46.22
C ARG A 385 -12.63 -24.40 -46.51
N LEU A 386 -12.56 -23.23 -47.13
CA LEU A 386 -11.30 -22.51 -47.35
C LEU A 386 -10.64 -22.10 -46.03
N VAL A 387 -11.40 -21.61 -45.05
CA VAL A 387 -10.87 -21.28 -43.71
C VAL A 387 -10.23 -22.52 -43.09
N ALA A 388 -10.92 -23.67 -43.13
CA ALA A 388 -10.38 -24.92 -42.58
C ALA A 388 -9.08 -25.37 -43.23
N ALA A 389 -8.94 -25.13 -44.54
CA ALA A 389 -7.75 -25.50 -45.32
C ALA A 389 -6.67 -24.41 -45.41
N THR A 390 -6.91 -23.24 -44.81
CA THR A 390 -5.94 -22.14 -44.82
C THR A 390 -4.90 -22.35 -43.73
N PRO A 391 -3.62 -22.51 -44.12
CA PRO A 391 -2.54 -22.66 -43.13
C PRO A 391 -2.33 -21.33 -42.38
N VAL A 392 -1.99 -21.44 -41.13
CA VAL A 392 -1.48 -20.34 -40.28
C VAL A 392 -0.10 -20.73 -39.84
N GLU A 393 0.84 -19.82 -39.91
CA GLU A 393 2.22 -20.09 -39.54
C GLU A 393 2.33 -20.44 -38.04
N PRO A 394 3.19 -21.40 -37.69
CA PRO A 394 3.49 -21.70 -36.29
C PRO A 394 3.94 -20.45 -35.57
N GLY A 395 3.47 -20.24 -34.34
CA GLY A 395 3.81 -19.05 -33.54
C GLY A 395 2.98 -17.80 -33.86
N SER A 396 2.00 -17.85 -34.77
CA SER A 396 1.16 -16.70 -35.11
C SER A 396 0.29 -16.21 -33.93
N ALA A 397 -0.18 -17.12 -33.07
CA ALA A 397 -0.96 -16.78 -31.90
C ALA A 397 -0.10 -16.05 -30.86
N GLU A 398 1.12 -16.51 -30.64
CA GLU A 398 2.10 -15.85 -29.77
C GLU A 398 2.56 -14.50 -30.34
N ALA A 399 2.70 -14.40 -31.66
CA ALA A 399 2.99 -13.13 -32.33
C ALA A 399 1.83 -12.13 -32.13
N LEU A 400 0.59 -12.60 -32.25
CA LEU A 400 -0.61 -11.79 -31.97
C LEU A 400 -0.63 -11.33 -30.51
N ALA A 401 -0.30 -12.20 -29.55
CA ALA A 401 -0.20 -11.84 -28.13
C ALA A 401 0.86 -10.75 -27.89
N ARG A 402 2.03 -10.87 -28.53
CA ARG A 402 3.07 -9.81 -28.47
C ARG A 402 2.55 -8.49 -29.06
N ALA A 403 1.86 -8.54 -30.19
CA ALA A 403 1.27 -7.35 -30.81
C ALA A 403 0.22 -6.68 -29.90
N ARG A 404 -0.59 -7.46 -29.17
CA ARG A 404 -1.54 -6.96 -28.16
C ARG A 404 -0.82 -6.25 -27.02
N ALA A 405 0.25 -6.86 -26.48
CA ALA A 405 1.04 -6.24 -25.42
C ALA A 405 1.69 -4.93 -25.88
N GLU A 406 2.23 -4.89 -27.09
CA GLU A 406 2.77 -3.66 -27.68
C GLU A 406 1.69 -2.61 -27.95
N ALA A 407 0.48 -2.98 -28.36
CA ALA A 407 -0.62 -2.05 -28.53
C ALA A 407 -1.03 -1.39 -27.19
N VAL A 408 -1.10 -2.17 -26.10
CA VAL A 408 -1.35 -1.63 -24.76
C VAL A 408 -0.22 -0.72 -24.32
N ARG A 409 1.04 -1.11 -24.53
CA ARG A 409 2.20 -0.27 -24.20
C ARG A 409 2.15 1.04 -24.95
N ALA A 410 1.95 1.01 -26.26
CA ALA A 410 1.89 2.21 -27.09
C ALA A 410 0.80 3.17 -26.59
N ALA A 411 -0.38 2.66 -26.30
CA ALA A 411 -1.48 3.48 -25.78
C ALA A 411 -1.18 4.06 -24.37
N LEU A 412 -0.49 3.31 -23.48
CA LEU A 412 -0.05 3.85 -22.19
C LEU A 412 0.94 5.00 -22.38
N LEU A 413 1.89 4.88 -23.33
CA LEU A 413 2.87 5.94 -23.64
C LEU A 413 2.17 7.18 -24.24
N GLU A 414 1.19 7.00 -25.11
CA GLU A 414 0.37 8.09 -25.66
C GLU A 414 -0.38 8.86 -24.56
N HIS A 415 -0.78 8.18 -23.49
CA HIS A 415 -1.36 8.79 -22.30
C HIS A 415 -0.33 9.35 -21.30
N GLY A 416 0.96 9.44 -21.68
CA GLY A 416 2.02 10.08 -20.90
C GLY A 416 2.66 9.21 -19.81
N VAL A 417 2.45 7.89 -19.83
CA VAL A 417 3.17 6.98 -18.93
C VAL A 417 4.61 6.83 -19.42
N ASP A 418 5.59 6.96 -18.52
CA ASP A 418 7.01 6.80 -18.84
C ASP A 418 7.31 5.37 -19.33
N ALA A 419 8.08 5.24 -20.40
CA ALA A 419 8.47 3.97 -21.00
C ALA A 419 9.21 3.05 -20.02
N ALA A 420 10.01 3.61 -19.10
CA ALA A 420 10.73 2.86 -18.08
C ALA A 420 9.79 2.15 -17.09
N ARG A 421 8.57 2.63 -16.96
CA ARG A 421 7.54 2.10 -16.07
C ARG A 421 6.62 1.06 -16.73
N VAL A 422 6.76 0.83 -18.05
CA VAL A 422 5.95 -0.16 -18.78
C VAL A 422 6.86 -1.29 -19.25
N ARG A 423 6.69 -2.47 -18.67
CA ARG A 423 7.44 -3.67 -18.99
C ARG A 423 6.57 -4.63 -19.80
N LEU A 424 7.20 -5.34 -20.73
CA LEU A 424 6.53 -6.40 -21.47
C LEU A 424 7.00 -7.75 -20.95
N GLU A 425 6.06 -8.66 -20.77
CA GLU A 425 6.31 -10.06 -20.43
C GLU A 425 5.98 -10.95 -21.63
N GLY A 426 6.58 -12.16 -21.65
CA GLY A 426 6.34 -13.13 -22.71
C GLY A 426 4.86 -13.49 -22.86
N PRO A 427 4.45 -13.94 -24.07
CA PRO A 427 3.05 -14.26 -24.34
C PRO A 427 2.56 -15.43 -23.49
N ALA A 428 1.30 -15.39 -23.07
CA ALA A 428 0.66 -16.44 -22.29
C ALA A 428 -0.62 -16.95 -22.98
N SER A 429 -0.85 -18.27 -22.87
CA SER A 429 -2.13 -18.85 -23.26
C SER A 429 -3.22 -18.42 -22.29
N ALA A 430 -4.36 -17.98 -22.84
CA ALA A 430 -5.51 -17.51 -22.08
C ALA A 430 -6.80 -17.94 -22.79
N GLN A 431 -7.79 -18.41 -22.02
CA GLN A 431 -9.10 -18.69 -22.58
C GLN A 431 -9.86 -17.39 -22.88
N ALA A 432 -10.45 -17.35 -24.07
CA ALA A 432 -11.36 -16.25 -24.41
C ALA A 432 -12.57 -16.25 -23.47
N ALA A 433 -12.89 -15.09 -22.92
CA ALA A 433 -14.15 -14.84 -22.24
C ALA A 433 -15.20 -14.33 -23.24
N LYS A 434 -16.45 -14.12 -22.79
CA LYS A 434 -17.54 -13.61 -23.67
C LYS A 434 -17.21 -12.27 -24.33
N ASP A 435 -16.34 -11.48 -23.70
CA ASP A 435 -15.96 -10.12 -24.09
C ASP A 435 -14.53 -10.04 -24.67
N GLY A 436 -13.92 -11.16 -25.03
CA GLY A 436 -12.66 -11.22 -25.75
C GLY A 436 -11.52 -11.95 -25.04
N VAL A 437 -10.33 -11.91 -25.65
CA VAL A 437 -9.11 -12.53 -25.15
C VAL A 437 -8.36 -11.54 -24.25
N PRO A 438 -8.06 -11.90 -22.98
CA PRO A 438 -7.44 -10.98 -22.04
C PRO A 438 -5.92 -10.85 -22.27
N THR A 439 -5.43 -9.62 -22.28
CA THR A 439 -4.04 -9.26 -22.01
C THR A 439 -3.97 -8.83 -20.54
N LEU A 440 -3.12 -9.47 -19.77
CA LEU A 440 -3.04 -9.26 -18.31
C LEU A 440 -2.10 -8.11 -17.99
N LEU A 441 -2.46 -7.39 -16.93
CA LEU A 441 -1.65 -6.34 -16.35
C LEU A 441 -1.27 -6.73 -14.93
N ALA A 442 -0.01 -6.51 -14.55
CA ALA A 442 0.47 -6.65 -13.19
C ALA A 442 1.13 -5.34 -12.75
N LEU A 443 0.97 -5.00 -11.46
CA LEU A 443 1.58 -3.81 -10.88
C LEU A 443 2.77 -4.21 -10.02
N ASP A 444 3.87 -3.49 -10.19
CA ASP A 444 5.09 -3.62 -9.41
C ASP A 444 5.52 -2.26 -8.88
N ALA A 445 6.34 -2.25 -7.83
CA ALA A 445 7.07 -1.05 -7.46
C ALA A 445 8.13 -0.74 -8.54
N GLU A 446 8.26 0.52 -8.91
CA GLU A 446 9.38 0.95 -9.74
C GLU A 446 10.68 0.68 -8.98
N ARG A 447 11.56 -0.15 -9.54
CA ARG A 447 12.89 -0.33 -8.95
C ARG A 447 13.63 0.99 -9.11
N ALA A 448 13.92 1.67 -7.99
CA ALA A 448 14.85 2.79 -8.02
C ALA A 448 16.10 2.32 -8.77
N ALA A 449 16.43 3.01 -9.87
CA ALA A 449 17.69 2.78 -10.56
C ALA A 449 18.76 2.88 -9.49
N SER A 450 19.48 1.81 -9.24
CA SER A 450 20.62 1.79 -8.33
C SER A 450 21.54 2.91 -8.78
N ALA A 451 21.53 4.02 -8.04
CA ALA A 451 22.44 5.14 -8.28
C ALA A 451 23.83 4.54 -8.30
N GLY A 452 24.46 4.62 -9.47
CA GLY A 452 25.70 3.95 -9.78
C GLY A 452 26.72 4.13 -8.66
N ALA A 453 27.27 3.03 -8.24
CA ALA A 453 28.55 2.99 -7.57
C ALA A 453 29.61 3.61 -8.51
N THR A 454 29.72 4.93 -8.50
CA THR A 454 30.89 5.62 -9.05
C THR A 454 32.06 5.22 -8.19
N GLY A 455 32.76 4.19 -8.66
CA GLY A 455 34.02 3.75 -8.11
C GLY A 455 34.99 4.92 -8.03
N HIS A 456 35.28 5.33 -6.82
CA HIS A 456 36.45 6.14 -6.56
C HIS A 456 37.67 5.22 -6.70
N ARG A 457 38.20 5.14 -7.94
CA ARG A 457 39.56 4.66 -8.17
C ARG A 457 40.50 5.77 -7.67
N THR A 458 41.04 5.59 -6.49
CA THR A 458 42.31 6.20 -6.09
C THR A 458 43.42 5.32 -6.65
N GLY A 459 44.08 5.77 -7.64
CA GLY A 459 45.39 5.28 -8.06
C GLY A 459 46.49 6.30 -7.67
N PRO A 460 47.73 5.94 -7.90
CA PRO A 460 48.70 5.44 -6.88
C PRO A 460 49.39 6.54 -6.11
#